data_3af2c0fa337499cfdd964d56cebac708
#
_entry.id   3af2c0fa337499cfdd964d56cebac708
#
_cell.length_a   1.000
_cell.length_b   1.000
_cell.length_c   1.000
_cell.angle_alpha   90.00
_cell.angle_beta   90.00
_cell.angle_gamma   90.00
#
_symmetry.space_group_name_H-M   'P 1'
#
loop_
_entity.id
_entity.type
_entity.pdbx_description
1 polymer ?
#
loop_
_entity_poly.entity_id
_entity_poly.type
_entity_poly.pdbx_seq_one_letter_code
_entity_poly.pdbx_strand_id
1 'polypeptide(L)'
;MHQGPVIALEKDRELASWLCREFPSVGVIQGDGLSFCWEGLATLPGISVVGNLPYNVASSMIWEMVSRCRFWKGMVFMVQKEVAGRLTADPGSRAYGALSAWVSSFTMPRYMFTVPPHVFRPRPRVDSAVVRYNLTPSKLYTGSNYNKTVSIIKLNISQ
;
A
#
# COMPACT_ATOMS: atom_id res chain seq x y z
N MET A 1 -18.50 -6.66 5.28
CA MET A 1 -17.48 -7.37 6.06
C MET A 1 -16.47 -7.98 5.11
N HIS A 2 -15.17 -7.89 5.43
CA HIS A 2 -14.13 -8.55 4.64
C HIS A 2 -14.23 -10.06 4.87
N GLN A 3 -14.32 -10.87 3.81
CA GLN A 3 -14.53 -12.34 3.90
C GLN A 3 -13.29 -13.14 3.44
N GLY A 4 -12.16 -12.49 3.21
CA GLY A 4 -10.94 -13.14 2.75
C GLY A 4 -9.88 -13.28 3.83
N PRO A 5 -8.84 -14.11 3.61
CA PRO A 5 -7.69 -14.17 4.50
C PRO A 5 -6.96 -12.82 4.57
N VAL A 6 -6.46 -12.49 5.75
CA VAL A 6 -5.66 -11.29 6.01
C VAL A 6 -4.23 -11.71 6.28
N ILE A 7 -3.28 -11.04 5.62
CA ILE A 7 -1.84 -11.21 5.86
C ILE A 7 -1.27 -9.86 6.28
N ALA A 8 -0.56 -9.82 7.41
CA ALA A 8 0.19 -8.66 7.86
C ALA A 8 1.67 -8.84 7.53
N LEU A 9 2.28 -7.84 6.92
CA LEU A 9 3.74 -7.75 6.73
C LEU A 9 4.29 -6.74 7.72
N GLU A 10 5.12 -7.20 8.66
CA GLU A 10 5.70 -6.36 9.70
C GLU A 10 7.21 -6.58 9.80
N LYS A 11 7.97 -5.48 9.85
CA LYS A 11 9.43 -5.51 9.92
C LYS A 11 9.93 -5.74 11.34
N ASP A 12 9.26 -5.14 12.31
CA ASP A 12 9.63 -5.24 13.72
C ASP A 12 9.27 -6.63 14.25
N ARG A 13 10.27 -7.30 14.85
CA ARG A 13 10.12 -8.67 15.35
C ARG A 13 9.18 -8.77 16.54
N GLU A 14 9.26 -7.80 17.46
CA GLU A 14 8.44 -7.82 18.67
C GLU A 14 6.98 -7.56 18.32
N LEU A 15 6.76 -6.59 17.41
CA LEU A 15 5.42 -6.28 16.92
C LEU A 15 4.84 -7.43 16.08
N ALA A 16 5.62 -8.08 15.23
CA ALA A 16 5.18 -9.26 14.49
C ALA A 16 4.77 -10.39 15.46
N SER A 17 5.56 -10.62 16.50
CA SER A 17 5.24 -11.61 17.53
C SER A 17 3.99 -11.25 18.33
N TRP A 18 3.80 -9.97 18.63
CA TRP A 18 2.59 -9.47 19.28
C TRP A 18 1.36 -9.69 18.39
N LEU A 19 1.44 -9.33 17.10
CA LEU A 19 0.36 -9.54 16.13
C LEU A 19 -0.07 -11.01 16.04
N CYS A 20 0.88 -11.95 16.00
CA CYS A 20 0.59 -13.39 16.01
C CYS A 20 -0.23 -13.82 17.23
N ARG A 21 0.06 -13.24 18.40
CA ARG A 21 -0.66 -13.60 19.64
C ARG A 21 -2.05 -12.98 19.72
N GLU A 22 -2.17 -11.71 19.38
CA GLU A 22 -3.41 -10.95 19.52
C GLU A 22 -4.42 -11.25 18.40
N PHE A 23 -3.93 -11.60 17.22
CA PHE A 23 -4.77 -11.82 16.02
C PHE A 23 -4.48 -13.17 15.36
N PRO A 24 -4.86 -14.30 16.00
CA PRO A 24 -4.52 -15.65 15.49
C PRO A 24 -5.13 -15.99 14.13
N SER A 25 -6.15 -15.24 13.69
CA SER A 25 -6.75 -15.37 12.36
C SER A 25 -6.00 -14.61 11.25
N VAL A 26 -4.98 -13.82 11.60
CA VAL A 26 -4.15 -13.06 10.66
C VAL A 26 -2.86 -13.81 10.40
N GLY A 27 -2.54 -14.08 9.14
CA GLY A 27 -1.21 -14.58 8.76
C GLY A 27 -0.19 -13.45 8.94
N VAL A 28 0.86 -13.65 9.73
CA VAL A 28 1.89 -12.64 9.94
C VAL A 28 3.18 -13.07 9.26
N ILE A 29 3.72 -12.20 8.43
CA ILE A 29 5.04 -12.34 7.80
C ILE A 29 5.97 -11.31 8.41
N GLN A 30 7.03 -11.75 9.10
CA GLN A 30 8.08 -10.84 9.52
C GLN A 30 9.00 -10.55 8.34
N GLY A 31 9.09 -9.28 7.93
CA GLY A 31 9.93 -8.91 6.78
C GLY A 31 9.90 -7.43 6.46
N ASP A 32 10.93 -6.97 5.74
CA ASP A 32 11.00 -5.59 5.26
C ASP A 32 10.27 -5.47 3.91
N GLY A 33 9.31 -4.55 3.83
CA GLY A 33 8.53 -4.30 2.63
C GLY A 33 9.36 -3.83 1.42
N LEU A 34 10.56 -3.30 1.62
CA LEU A 34 11.47 -2.92 0.53
C LEU A 34 12.17 -4.13 -0.11
N SER A 35 12.44 -5.17 0.67
CA SER A 35 13.10 -6.39 0.19
C SER A 35 12.15 -7.59 0.06
N PHE A 36 10.87 -7.37 0.31
CA PHE A 36 9.87 -8.44 0.22
C PHE A 36 9.66 -8.88 -1.22
N CYS A 37 9.58 -10.19 -1.46
CA CYS A 37 9.28 -10.75 -2.76
C CYS A 37 7.79 -10.60 -3.09
N TRP A 38 7.40 -9.41 -3.58
CA TRP A 38 6.01 -9.12 -3.94
C TRP A 38 5.48 -10.04 -5.04
N GLU A 39 6.34 -10.46 -5.97
CA GLU A 39 5.99 -11.39 -7.04
C GLU A 39 5.56 -12.76 -6.53
N GLY A 40 6.07 -13.17 -5.37
CA GLY A 40 5.65 -14.43 -4.72
C GLY A 40 4.17 -14.49 -4.38
N LEU A 41 3.50 -13.34 -4.32
CA LEU A 41 2.06 -13.25 -4.11
C LEU A 41 1.24 -13.40 -5.40
N ALA A 42 1.89 -13.51 -6.57
CA ALA A 42 1.22 -13.59 -7.87
C ALA A 42 0.27 -14.78 -8.03
N THR A 43 0.47 -15.83 -7.24
CA THR A 43 -0.39 -17.01 -7.20
C THR A 43 -1.70 -16.78 -6.45
N LEU A 44 -1.80 -15.68 -5.70
CA LEU A 44 -2.99 -15.33 -4.92
C LEU A 44 -3.88 -14.40 -5.75
N PRO A 45 -5.07 -14.82 -6.15
CA PRO A 45 -5.95 -14.00 -6.99
C PRO A 45 -6.55 -12.82 -6.20
N GLY A 46 -6.60 -11.65 -6.84
CA GLY A 46 -7.40 -10.53 -6.34
C GLY A 46 -6.91 -9.89 -5.03
N ILE A 47 -5.60 -9.78 -4.84
CA ILE A 47 -5.02 -9.16 -3.63
C ILE A 47 -5.37 -7.67 -3.56
N SER A 48 -5.82 -7.24 -2.38
CA SER A 48 -5.89 -5.81 -2.01
C SER A 48 -4.83 -5.51 -0.97
N VAL A 49 -4.12 -4.40 -1.12
CA VAL A 49 -3.08 -3.96 -0.17
C VAL A 49 -3.50 -2.69 0.51
N VAL A 50 -3.37 -2.67 1.83
CA VAL A 50 -3.65 -1.48 2.65
C VAL A 50 -2.45 -1.24 3.56
N GLY A 51 -2.01 0.01 3.70
CA GLY A 51 -0.90 0.31 4.58
C GLY A 51 -0.79 1.77 4.99
N ASN A 52 -0.36 1.98 6.24
CA ASN A 52 0.24 3.22 6.67
C ASN A 52 1.74 3.10 6.44
N LEU A 53 2.26 3.75 5.40
CA LEU A 53 3.66 3.57 5.00
C LEU A 53 4.58 4.51 5.79
N PRO A 54 5.76 4.03 6.23
CA PRO A 54 6.76 4.90 6.85
C PRO A 54 7.17 6.00 5.86
N TYR A 55 7.17 7.25 6.31
CA TYR A 55 7.35 8.42 5.42
C TYR A 55 8.65 8.40 4.63
N ASN A 56 9.73 7.94 5.23
CA ASN A 56 11.06 7.90 4.63
C ASN A 56 11.20 6.87 3.48
N VAL A 57 10.35 5.85 3.43
CA VAL A 57 10.42 4.77 2.43
C VAL A 57 9.16 4.61 1.59
N ALA A 58 8.12 5.40 1.86
CA ALA A 58 6.82 5.28 1.20
C ALA A 58 6.91 5.30 -0.33
N SER A 59 7.65 6.28 -0.89
CA SER A 59 7.81 6.42 -2.34
C SER A 59 8.50 5.20 -2.96
N SER A 60 9.57 4.71 -2.33
CA SER A 60 10.29 3.52 -2.80
C SER A 60 9.46 2.26 -2.71
N MET A 61 8.69 2.09 -1.62
CA MET A 61 7.78 0.95 -1.48
C MET A 61 6.68 0.96 -2.53
N ILE A 62 6.06 2.12 -2.78
CA ILE A 62 5.02 2.24 -3.81
C ILE A 62 5.61 1.95 -5.19
N TRP A 63 6.79 2.49 -5.49
CA TRP A 63 7.52 2.21 -6.73
C TRP A 63 7.71 0.71 -6.96
N GLU A 64 8.24 0.00 -5.96
CA GLU A 64 8.46 -1.45 -6.03
C GLU A 64 7.15 -2.22 -6.23
N MET A 65 6.13 -1.90 -5.44
CA MET A 65 4.83 -2.57 -5.53
C MET A 65 4.17 -2.39 -6.89
N VAL A 66 4.11 -1.17 -7.45
CA VAL A 66 3.48 -0.94 -8.75
C VAL A 66 4.27 -1.52 -9.92
N SER A 67 5.60 -1.64 -9.77
CA SER A 67 6.49 -2.21 -10.78
C SER A 67 6.36 -3.72 -10.91
N ARG A 68 6.29 -4.40 -9.76
CA ARG A 68 6.42 -5.85 -9.66
C ARG A 68 5.07 -6.57 -9.60
N CYS A 69 4.02 -5.88 -9.19
CA CYS A 69 2.74 -6.51 -8.89
C CYS A 69 1.67 -6.10 -9.87
N ARG A 70 1.38 -6.97 -10.83
CA ARG A 70 0.36 -6.75 -11.86
C ARG A 70 -0.98 -7.44 -11.57
N PHE A 71 -1.10 -8.07 -10.40
CA PHE A 71 -2.24 -8.92 -9.99
C PHE A 71 -3.04 -8.34 -8.81
N TRP A 72 -2.78 -7.06 -8.45
CA TRP A 72 -3.53 -6.39 -7.41
C TRP A 72 -4.96 -6.08 -7.86
N LYS A 73 -5.89 -6.25 -6.94
CA LYS A 73 -7.26 -5.74 -7.11
C LYS A 73 -7.31 -4.23 -6.86
N GLY A 74 -6.46 -3.75 -5.96
CA GLY A 74 -6.30 -2.35 -5.61
C GLY A 74 -5.37 -2.17 -4.42
N MET A 75 -4.87 -0.94 -4.27
CA MET A 75 -4.02 -0.57 -3.14
C MET A 75 -4.54 0.72 -2.52
N VAL A 76 -4.42 0.83 -1.19
CA VAL A 76 -4.75 2.05 -0.44
C VAL A 76 -3.63 2.31 0.54
N PHE A 77 -2.97 3.45 0.40
CA PHE A 77 -1.87 3.82 1.28
C PHE A 77 -2.10 5.19 1.92
N MET A 78 -1.70 5.30 3.18
CA MET A 78 -1.51 6.56 3.84
C MET A 78 -0.04 6.95 3.78
N VAL A 79 0.24 8.17 3.30
CA VAL A 79 1.57 8.73 3.10
C VAL A 79 1.58 10.20 3.52
N GLN A 80 2.74 10.86 3.54
CA GLN A 80 2.77 12.31 3.72
C GLN A 80 1.97 13.03 2.62
N LYS A 81 1.29 14.11 2.98
CA LYS A 81 0.43 14.89 2.07
C LYS A 81 1.19 15.40 0.84
N GLU A 82 2.44 15.82 1.00
CA GLU A 82 3.30 16.22 -0.12
C GLU A 82 3.53 15.06 -1.09
N VAL A 83 3.86 13.89 -0.56
CA VAL A 83 4.07 12.66 -1.36
C VAL A 83 2.78 12.29 -2.08
N ALA A 84 1.65 12.35 -1.39
CA ALA A 84 0.33 12.11 -2.01
C ALA A 84 0.07 13.07 -3.18
N GLY A 85 0.35 14.37 -2.99
CA GLY A 85 0.21 15.37 -4.06
C GLY A 85 1.08 15.08 -5.27
N ARG A 86 2.31 14.58 -5.07
CA ARG A 86 3.19 14.16 -6.18
C ARG A 86 2.69 12.90 -6.87
N LEU A 87 2.22 11.91 -6.10
CA LEU A 87 1.70 10.64 -6.64
C LEU A 87 0.43 10.82 -7.49
N THR A 88 -0.39 11.81 -7.17
CA THR A 88 -1.67 12.10 -7.85
C THR A 88 -1.62 13.32 -8.75
N ALA A 89 -0.42 13.84 -9.04
CA ALA A 89 -0.23 15.02 -9.87
C ALA A 89 -0.61 14.76 -11.33
N ASP A 90 -1.32 15.70 -11.92
CA ASP A 90 -1.66 15.67 -13.35
C ASP A 90 -0.46 16.06 -14.23
N PRO A 91 -0.35 15.49 -15.44
CA PRO A 91 0.65 15.89 -16.42
C PRO A 91 0.63 17.40 -16.66
N GLY A 92 1.82 18.02 -16.68
CA GLY A 92 1.98 19.46 -16.86
C GLY A 92 1.87 20.30 -15.57
N SER A 93 1.47 19.71 -14.44
CA SER A 93 1.50 20.42 -13.15
C SER A 93 2.91 20.47 -12.57
N ARG A 94 3.19 21.49 -11.71
CA ARG A 94 4.50 21.63 -11.03
C ARG A 94 4.91 20.43 -10.18
N ALA A 95 3.92 19.71 -9.64
CA ALA A 95 4.15 18.55 -8.79
C ALA A 95 4.41 17.26 -9.60
N TYR A 96 4.14 17.27 -10.90
CA TYR A 96 4.32 16.11 -11.77
C TYR A 96 5.80 15.83 -12.00
N GLY A 97 6.20 14.58 -11.78
CA GLY A 97 7.59 14.14 -11.92
C GLY A 97 7.69 12.65 -12.23
N ALA A 98 8.91 12.12 -12.14
CA ALA A 98 9.18 10.70 -12.43
C ALA A 98 8.29 9.73 -11.65
N LEU A 99 8.06 10.02 -10.37
CA LEU A 99 7.19 9.19 -9.51
C LEU A 99 5.73 9.21 -9.99
N SER A 100 5.20 10.39 -10.35
CA SER A 100 3.85 10.54 -10.90
C SER A 100 3.69 9.77 -12.20
N ALA A 101 4.62 9.99 -13.14
CA ALA A 101 4.63 9.32 -14.46
C ALA A 101 4.71 7.81 -14.32
N TRP A 102 5.61 7.31 -13.46
CA TRP A 102 5.79 5.89 -13.24
C TRP A 102 4.54 5.24 -12.65
N VAL A 103 4.03 5.78 -11.55
CA VAL A 103 2.84 5.23 -10.88
C VAL A 103 1.62 5.26 -11.79
N SER A 104 1.41 6.35 -12.54
CA SER A 104 0.30 6.50 -13.49
C SER A 104 0.41 5.57 -14.70
N SER A 105 1.63 5.09 -15.04
CA SER A 105 1.82 4.09 -16.10
C SER A 105 1.22 2.73 -15.75
N PHE A 106 1.03 2.41 -14.47
CA PHE A 106 0.54 1.12 -14.00
C PHE A 106 -0.81 1.20 -13.30
N THR A 107 -1.14 2.36 -12.72
CA THR A 107 -2.31 2.54 -11.87
C THR A 107 -3.01 3.87 -12.19
N MET A 108 -4.20 4.03 -11.65
CA MET A 108 -4.91 5.31 -11.58
C MET A 108 -4.92 5.78 -10.12
N PRO A 109 -3.91 6.54 -9.68
CA PRO A 109 -3.85 7.04 -8.32
C PRO A 109 -4.93 8.09 -8.10
N ARG A 110 -5.63 8.04 -6.96
CA ARG A 110 -6.64 9.03 -6.56
C ARG A 110 -6.38 9.49 -5.14
N TYR A 111 -6.27 10.80 -4.98
CA TYR A 111 -6.26 11.44 -3.66
C TYR A 111 -7.65 11.31 -3.03
N MET A 112 -7.73 10.70 -1.86
CA MET A 112 -9.00 10.45 -1.19
C MET A 112 -9.34 11.56 -0.19
N PHE A 113 -8.48 11.72 0.82
CA PHE A 113 -8.64 12.74 1.86
C PHE A 113 -7.34 12.99 2.63
N THR A 114 -7.29 14.15 3.30
CA THR A 114 -6.20 14.52 4.21
C THR A 114 -6.49 13.99 5.62
N VAL A 115 -5.44 13.54 6.31
CA VAL A 115 -5.48 13.13 7.71
C VAL A 115 -4.58 14.07 8.50
N PRO A 116 -5.15 14.88 9.43
CA PRO A 116 -4.37 15.86 10.17
C PRO A 116 -3.51 15.20 11.25
N PRO A 117 -2.38 15.84 11.66
CA PRO A 117 -1.43 15.23 12.56
C PRO A 117 -1.96 14.92 13.98
N HIS A 118 -2.99 15.62 14.43
CA HIS A 118 -3.50 15.47 15.80
C HIS A 118 -4.20 14.13 16.07
N VAL A 119 -4.52 13.36 15.00
CA VAL A 119 -5.13 12.03 15.15
C VAL A 119 -4.12 10.93 15.46
N PHE A 120 -2.81 11.23 15.37
CA PHE A 120 -1.74 10.27 15.60
C PHE A 120 -1.07 10.43 16.96
N ARG A 121 -0.54 9.33 17.50
CA ARG A 121 0.32 9.30 18.68
C ARG A 121 1.50 8.35 18.43
N PRO A 122 2.74 8.87 18.45
CA PRO A 122 3.15 10.28 18.56
C PRO A 122 2.66 11.12 17.37
N ARG A 123 2.50 12.44 17.60
CA ARG A 123 2.01 13.37 16.58
C ARG A 123 3.12 13.66 15.55
N PRO A 124 2.90 13.38 14.24
CA PRO A 124 3.84 13.77 13.21
C PRO A 124 3.85 15.28 12.98
N ARG A 125 4.90 15.78 12.31
CA ARG A 125 5.05 17.22 12.04
C ARG A 125 4.25 17.72 10.84
N VAL A 126 3.73 16.82 10.01
CA VAL A 126 3.07 17.13 8.72
C VAL A 126 1.76 16.38 8.59
N ASP A 127 0.88 16.90 7.75
CA ASP A 127 -0.34 16.19 7.35
C ASP A 127 0.00 14.90 6.61
N SER A 128 -0.84 13.90 6.80
CA SER A 128 -0.89 12.70 5.96
C SER A 128 -2.02 12.81 4.95
N ALA A 129 -2.01 11.94 3.97
CA ALA A 129 -3.12 11.77 3.05
C ALA A 129 -3.29 10.32 2.65
N VAL A 130 -4.52 9.93 2.38
CA VAL A 130 -4.86 8.61 1.87
C VAL A 130 -4.96 8.69 0.35
N VAL A 131 -4.26 7.78 -0.32
CA VAL A 131 -4.25 7.61 -1.78
C VAL A 131 -4.71 6.21 -2.12
N ARG A 132 -5.66 6.10 -3.04
CA ARG A 132 -6.14 4.84 -3.60
C ARG A 132 -5.54 4.64 -4.99
N TYR A 133 -5.12 3.43 -5.28
CA TYR A 133 -4.56 3.01 -6.56
C TYR A 133 -5.42 1.90 -7.15
N ASN A 134 -6.03 2.16 -8.30
CA ASN A 134 -6.70 1.14 -9.09
C ASN A 134 -5.78 0.76 -10.26
N LEU A 135 -5.80 -0.49 -10.68
CA LEU A 135 -5.08 -0.88 -11.90
C LEU A 135 -5.68 -0.18 -13.11
N THR A 136 -4.83 0.20 -14.06
CA THR A 136 -5.29 0.71 -15.35
C THR A 136 -6.02 -0.42 -16.10
N PRO A 137 -7.21 -0.17 -16.68
CA PRO A 137 -8.01 -1.23 -17.34
C PRO A 137 -7.27 -2.01 -18.43
N SER A 138 -6.37 -1.38 -19.16
CA SER A 138 -5.51 -2.02 -20.18
C SER A 138 -4.49 -3.02 -19.60
N LYS A 139 -4.35 -3.07 -18.28
CA LYS A 139 -3.43 -3.96 -17.54
C LYS A 139 -4.16 -4.91 -16.59
N LEU A 140 -5.49 -4.91 -16.61
CA LEU A 140 -6.28 -5.92 -15.91
C LEU A 140 -6.08 -7.26 -16.60
N TYR A 141 -5.48 -8.19 -15.89
CA TYR A 141 -5.36 -9.58 -16.37
C TYR A 141 -6.76 -10.17 -16.52
N THR A 142 -7.13 -10.57 -17.72
CA THR A 142 -8.39 -11.28 -18.03
C THR A 142 -8.29 -12.75 -17.62
N GLY A 143 -8.10 -13.02 -16.34
CA GLY A 143 -8.10 -14.36 -15.76
C GLY A 143 -9.34 -14.57 -14.90
N SER A 144 -10.13 -15.56 -15.26
CA SER A 144 -11.49 -15.83 -14.78
C SER A 144 -11.61 -16.46 -13.39
N ASN A 145 -10.92 -16.02 -12.35
CA ASN A 145 -11.12 -16.57 -10.99
C ASN A 145 -10.86 -15.54 -9.87
N TYR A 146 -11.68 -14.47 -9.82
CA TYR A 146 -11.51 -13.38 -8.85
C TYR A 146 -12.37 -13.49 -7.57
N ASN A 147 -12.66 -14.68 -7.07
CA ASN A 147 -13.60 -14.83 -5.93
C ASN A 147 -12.94 -14.90 -4.54
N LYS A 148 -11.60 -14.81 -4.43
CA LYS A 148 -10.93 -14.75 -3.11
C LYS A 148 -10.12 -13.46 -3.00
N THR A 149 -10.54 -12.56 -2.13
CA THR A 149 -9.81 -11.33 -1.82
C THR A 149 -8.87 -11.60 -0.64
N VAL A 150 -7.56 -11.50 -0.87
CA VAL A 150 -6.54 -11.47 0.19
C VAL A 150 -6.23 -10.01 0.48
N SER A 151 -6.28 -9.60 1.75
CA SER A 151 -5.88 -8.25 2.15
C SER A 151 -4.55 -8.32 2.89
N ILE A 152 -3.59 -7.55 2.41
CA ILE A 152 -2.30 -7.36 3.09
C ILE A 152 -2.35 -6.02 3.80
N ILE A 153 -2.26 -6.06 5.11
CA ILE A 153 -2.26 -4.87 5.95
C ILE A 153 -0.83 -4.70 6.49
N LYS A 154 -0.17 -3.62 6.11
CA LYS A 154 1.04 -3.20 6.80
C LYS A 154 0.64 -2.26 7.93
N LEU A 155 0.73 -2.76 9.14
CA LEU A 155 0.61 -1.96 10.35
C LEU A 155 1.97 -1.32 10.64
N ASN A 156 2.04 -0.01 10.62
CA ASN A 156 3.19 0.73 11.14
C ASN A 156 2.74 1.37 12.45
N ILE A 157 2.98 0.67 13.56
CA ILE A 157 2.56 1.11 14.90
C ILE A 157 3.70 1.91 15.57
N SER A 158 4.92 1.80 15.04
CA SER A 158 6.08 2.54 15.51
C SER A 158 6.40 3.72 14.57
N GLN A 159 6.01 4.91 14.94
CA GLN A 159 6.65 6.16 14.56
C GLN A 159 7.23 6.82 15.80
#